data_4736e8b95a09930bee693cf6acfa9469
#
_entry.id   4736e8b95a09930bee693cf6acfa9469
#
_cell.length_a   1.000
_cell.length_b   1.000
_cell.length_c   1.000
_cell.angle_alpha   90.00
_cell.angle_beta   90.00
_cell.angle_gamma   90.00
#
_symmetry.space_group_name_H-M   'P 1'
#
loop_
_entity.id
_entity.type
_entity.pdbx_description
1 polymer ?
#
loop_
_entity_poly.entity_id
_entity_poly.type
_entity_poly.pdbx_seq_one_letter_code
_entity_poly.pdbx_strand_id
1 'polypeptide(L)'
;GPIVVSRGTMDNPLFAAFLDAAGEAGHARSDDLNGQVQKGFGALEMSVDAGVRCSTARAYLEPVRHRPNLSVLTGATVCGIDIAGDRALGVHYRQRAGLVHVGASREVILSAGAIGSPHLLLLSGVGPEDELREHGIAPNLVLPGVGANLMDHLEVYVQQSCVEPVSLNRQLGLMGKAAIGLRWLATRTGAGATNHFEAGGFVRSHPGLASPDIQFHFLPAAVSYDGSRAAAGDGFQVHVGPMLSPTRGRLSLRNTDPLAAPRLDFNYMADTRDWEVFRTAIRKAREIFAQPSLARFSGPEIAPGPDADSDAALDSFIARNAESAYHPCGTCRMGEDADAVVDSECRVRGIDGLRVVDSSIFPHITNGNLNAPTIMVAERAADLILGNAPLAPESPTPR
;
A
#
# COMPACT_ATOMS: atom_id res chain seq x y z
N GLY A 1 -10.33 -16.81 7.55
CA GLY A 1 -9.50 -15.98 8.42
C GLY A 1 -10.32 -14.86 9.06
N PRO A 2 -9.75 -14.10 9.99
CA PRO A 2 -10.47 -13.03 10.71
C PRO A 2 -10.82 -11.82 9.85
N ILE A 3 -10.08 -11.56 8.77
CA ILE A 3 -10.36 -10.46 7.85
C ILE A 3 -11.54 -10.82 6.97
N VAL A 4 -12.58 -10.00 7.03
CA VAL A 4 -13.71 -10.08 6.11
C VAL A 4 -13.39 -9.24 4.87
N VAL A 5 -13.58 -9.85 3.72
CA VAL A 5 -13.41 -9.25 2.40
C VAL A 5 -14.76 -9.27 1.69
N SER A 6 -15.16 -8.15 1.11
CA SER A 6 -16.40 -8.02 0.35
C SER A 6 -16.17 -7.29 -0.96
N ARG A 7 -17.08 -7.45 -1.90
CA ARG A 7 -17.16 -6.64 -3.12
C ARG A 7 -18.12 -5.49 -2.89
N GLY A 8 -17.86 -4.36 -3.53
CA GLY A 8 -18.80 -3.23 -3.55
C GLY A 8 -20.09 -3.59 -4.28
N THR A 9 -21.14 -2.77 -4.03
CA THR A 9 -22.45 -2.97 -4.66
C THR A 9 -22.46 -2.61 -6.14
N MET A 10 -21.43 -1.87 -6.62
CA MET A 10 -21.33 -1.37 -7.99
C MET A 10 -22.55 -0.52 -8.42
N ASP A 11 -23.22 0.14 -7.45
CA ASP A 11 -24.46 0.88 -7.68
C ASP A 11 -24.29 2.11 -8.60
N ASN A 12 -23.08 2.70 -8.63
CA ASN A 12 -22.85 3.83 -9.51
C ASN A 12 -22.73 3.35 -10.96
N PRO A 13 -23.51 3.91 -11.92
CA PRO A 13 -23.52 3.45 -13.31
C PRO A 13 -22.16 3.59 -14.02
N LEU A 14 -21.27 4.45 -13.53
CA LEU A 14 -19.92 4.61 -14.08
C LEU A 14 -19.06 3.36 -13.87
N PHE A 15 -19.31 2.54 -12.85
CA PHE A 15 -18.57 1.27 -12.67
C PHE A 15 -18.87 0.27 -13.78
N ALA A 16 -20.15 0.06 -14.07
CA ALA A 16 -20.56 -0.83 -15.17
C ALA A 16 -20.03 -0.30 -16.51
N ALA A 17 -20.21 1.01 -16.76
CA ALA A 17 -19.72 1.67 -17.97
C ALA A 17 -18.20 1.52 -18.15
N PHE A 18 -17.41 1.68 -17.08
CA PHE A 18 -15.95 1.49 -17.12
C PHE A 18 -15.56 0.06 -17.47
N LEU A 19 -16.22 -0.90 -16.84
CA LEU A 19 -15.92 -2.31 -17.11
C LEU A 19 -16.35 -2.74 -18.53
N ASP A 20 -17.47 -2.23 -19.04
CA ASP A 20 -17.91 -2.47 -20.41
C ASP A 20 -16.96 -1.81 -21.42
N ALA A 21 -16.55 -0.58 -21.17
CA ALA A 21 -15.56 0.14 -21.97
C ALA A 21 -14.20 -0.59 -22.01
N ALA A 22 -13.75 -1.16 -20.89
CA ALA A 22 -12.54 -1.98 -20.88
C ALA A 22 -12.69 -3.22 -21.79
N GLY A 23 -13.88 -3.85 -21.80
CA GLY A 23 -14.18 -4.93 -22.74
C GLY A 23 -14.19 -4.50 -24.19
N GLU A 24 -14.80 -3.34 -24.51
CA GLU A 24 -14.81 -2.73 -25.84
C GLU A 24 -13.39 -2.37 -26.33
N ALA A 25 -12.48 -1.99 -25.41
CA ALA A 25 -11.07 -1.78 -25.68
C ALA A 25 -10.26 -3.09 -25.82
N GLY A 26 -10.91 -4.26 -25.82
CA GLY A 26 -10.27 -5.56 -26.03
C GLY A 26 -9.65 -6.19 -24.77
N HIS A 27 -9.95 -5.68 -23.58
CA HIS A 27 -9.50 -6.27 -22.33
C HIS A 27 -10.48 -7.34 -21.85
N ALA A 28 -9.95 -8.45 -21.31
CA ALA A 28 -10.78 -9.52 -20.74
C ALA A 28 -11.50 -9.06 -19.47
N ARG A 29 -12.71 -9.57 -19.25
CA ARG A 29 -13.36 -9.53 -17.93
C ARG A 29 -12.72 -10.56 -17.01
N SER A 30 -12.62 -10.20 -15.72
CA SER A 30 -12.16 -11.12 -14.67
C SER A 30 -13.17 -11.11 -13.53
N ASP A 31 -13.56 -12.28 -13.09
CA ASP A 31 -14.43 -12.46 -11.92
C ASP A 31 -13.61 -12.50 -10.61
N ASP A 32 -12.29 -12.71 -10.72
CA ASP A 32 -11.37 -12.77 -9.58
C ASP A 32 -9.99 -12.23 -9.98
N LEU A 33 -9.75 -10.94 -9.67
CA LEU A 33 -8.47 -10.28 -9.93
C LEU A 33 -7.36 -10.69 -8.93
N ASN A 34 -7.72 -11.37 -7.86
CA ASN A 34 -6.79 -11.93 -6.87
C ASN A 34 -6.60 -13.44 -7.02
N GLY A 35 -7.23 -14.06 -8.03
CA GLY A 35 -7.15 -15.47 -8.34
C GLY A 35 -5.97 -15.86 -9.21
N GLN A 36 -6.10 -17.03 -9.86
CA GLN A 36 -5.04 -17.58 -10.70
C GLN A 36 -4.68 -16.71 -11.91
N VAL A 37 -5.64 -15.94 -12.45
CA VAL A 37 -5.45 -15.06 -13.61
C VAL A 37 -5.75 -13.63 -13.19
N GLN A 38 -4.70 -12.89 -12.83
CA GLN A 38 -4.82 -11.49 -12.42
C GLN A 38 -5.18 -10.56 -13.59
N LYS A 39 -4.78 -10.88 -14.83
CA LYS A 39 -4.98 -10.03 -16.01
C LYS A 39 -6.47 -9.87 -16.33
N GLY A 40 -6.92 -8.64 -16.47
CA GLY A 40 -8.29 -8.30 -16.88
C GLY A 40 -8.88 -7.19 -16.04
N PHE A 41 -10.17 -6.92 -16.23
CA PHE A 41 -10.94 -5.90 -15.51
C PHE A 41 -12.13 -6.55 -14.82
N GLY A 42 -12.41 -6.11 -13.60
CA GLY A 42 -13.49 -6.65 -12.78
C GLY A 42 -13.78 -5.82 -11.53
N ALA A 43 -14.65 -6.37 -10.70
CA ALA A 43 -14.91 -5.81 -9.39
C ALA A 43 -13.70 -5.99 -8.48
N LEU A 44 -13.31 -4.91 -7.79
CA LEU A 44 -12.27 -4.95 -6.78
C LEU A 44 -12.86 -5.36 -5.43
N GLU A 45 -12.08 -6.09 -4.68
CA GLU A 45 -12.41 -6.51 -3.33
C GLU A 45 -11.86 -5.50 -2.31
N MET A 46 -12.56 -5.37 -1.19
CA MET A 46 -12.21 -4.44 -0.13
C MET A 46 -12.37 -5.09 1.25
N SER A 47 -11.53 -4.71 2.19
CA SER A 47 -11.62 -5.17 3.58
C SER A 47 -12.73 -4.39 4.30
N VAL A 48 -13.99 -4.74 4.01
CA VAL A 48 -15.20 -4.15 4.60
C VAL A 48 -16.11 -5.26 5.09
N ASP A 49 -16.58 -5.12 6.33
CA ASP A 49 -17.53 -6.01 6.99
C ASP A 49 -18.76 -5.21 7.39
N ALA A 50 -19.92 -5.58 6.83
CA ALA A 50 -21.21 -4.92 7.11
C ALA A 50 -21.12 -3.39 7.07
N GLY A 51 -20.48 -2.83 6.03
CA GLY A 51 -20.34 -1.39 5.81
C GLY A 51 -19.35 -0.67 6.73
N VAL A 52 -18.48 -1.42 7.42
CA VAL A 52 -17.41 -0.88 8.27
C VAL A 52 -16.07 -1.47 7.86
N ARG A 53 -15.02 -0.64 7.83
CA ARG A 53 -13.67 -1.14 7.56
C ARG A 53 -13.29 -2.27 8.51
N CYS A 54 -12.97 -3.44 7.96
CA CYS A 54 -12.42 -4.57 8.66
C CYS A 54 -10.89 -4.40 8.80
N SER A 55 -10.48 -3.51 9.72
CA SER A 55 -9.07 -3.32 10.01
C SER A 55 -8.50 -4.48 10.81
N THR A 56 -7.17 -4.65 10.81
CA THR A 56 -6.50 -5.66 11.65
C THR A 56 -6.79 -5.46 13.14
N ALA A 57 -6.92 -4.21 13.62
CA ALA A 57 -7.34 -3.95 14.98
C ALA A 57 -8.73 -4.54 15.27
N ARG A 58 -9.71 -4.33 14.36
CA ARG A 58 -11.06 -4.87 14.52
C ARG A 58 -11.10 -6.39 14.39
N ALA A 59 -10.36 -6.94 13.41
CA ALA A 59 -10.41 -8.36 13.11
C ALA A 59 -9.62 -9.23 14.09
N TYR A 60 -8.46 -8.77 14.54
CA TYR A 60 -7.55 -9.57 15.37
C TYR A 60 -7.50 -9.08 16.83
N LEU A 61 -7.41 -7.77 17.07
CA LEU A 61 -7.16 -7.24 18.41
C LEU A 61 -8.42 -7.14 19.25
N GLU A 62 -9.51 -6.57 18.75
CA GLU A 62 -10.74 -6.38 19.51
C GLU A 62 -11.32 -7.69 20.07
N PRO A 63 -11.39 -8.80 19.32
CA PRO A 63 -11.93 -10.07 19.83
C PRO A 63 -11.13 -10.66 21.00
N VAL A 64 -9.83 -10.34 21.12
CA VAL A 64 -8.92 -10.92 22.11
C VAL A 64 -8.48 -9.93 23.17
N ARG A 65 -8.93 -8.67 23.11
CA ARG A 65 -8.49 -7.59 23.99
C ARG A 65 -8.74 -7.85 25.48
N HIS A 66 -9.70 -8.71 25.80
CA HIS A 66 -10.05 -9.09 27.15
C HIS A 66 -9.12 -10.16 27.76
N ARG A 67 -8.20 -10.74 26.98
CA ARG A 67 -7.32 -11.80 27.47
C ARG A 67 -6.35 -11.26 28.53
N PRO A 68 -6.18 -11.94 29.67
CA PRO A 68 -5.32 -11.46 30.78
C PRO A 68 -3.83 -11.47 30.44
N ASN A 69 -3.43 -12.22 29.43
CA ASN A 69 -2.06 -12.29 28.91
C ASN A 69 -1.77 -11.30 27.79
N LEU A 70 -2.70 -10.38 27.46
CA LEU A 70 -2.54 -9.35 26.45
C LEU A 70 -2.62 -7.97 27.08
N SER A 71 -1.55 -7.19 26.96
CA SER A 71 -1.52 -5.77 27.34
C SER A 71 -1.31 -4.90 26.11
N VAL A 72 -2.18 -3.91 25.90
CA VAL A 72 -2.08 -2.95 24.79
C VAL A 72 -1.82 -1.57 25.36
N LEU A 73 -0.61 -1.05 25.12
CA LEU A 73 -0.19 0.29 25.53
C LEU A 73 -0.34 1.27 24.35
N THR A 74 -1.23 2.23 24.47
CA THR A 74 -1.43 3.31 23.51
C THR A 74 -0.73 4.59 23.97
N GLY A 75 -0.45 5.50 23.02
CA GLY A 75 0.30 6.73 23.34
C GLY A 75 1.73 6.43 23.81
N ALA A 76 2.29 5.30 23.40
CA ALA A 76 3.65 4.84 23.69
C ALA A 76 4.46 4.85 22.38
N THR A 77 5.49 5.68 22.31
CA THR A 77 6.41 5.73 21.16
C THR A 77 7.69 5.00 21.53
N VAL A 78 7.96 3.88 20.84
CA VAL A 78 9.22 3.13 21.02
C VAL A 78 10.37 3.98 20.49
N CYS A 79 11.41 4.11 21.30
CA CYS A 79 12.56 4.97 21.05
C CYS A 79 13.84 4.19 20.73
N GLY A 80 13.88 2.89 21.05
CA GLY A 80 15.04 2.03 20.81
C GLY A 80 14.82 0.64 21.36
N ILE A 81 15.66 -0.29 20.89
CA ILE A 81 15.72 -1.68 21.32
C ILE A 81 16.89 -1.81 22.29
N ASP A 82 16.68 -2.45 23.41
CA ASP A 82 17.74 -2.81 24.36
C ASP A 82 18.43 -4.07 23.85
N ILE A 83 19.69 -3.95 23.45
CA ILE A 83 20.52 -5.04 22.89
C ILE A 83 21.78 -5.19 23.75
N ALA A 84 22.04 -6.40 24.21
CA ALA A 84 23.27 -6.74 24.91
C ALA A 84 23.96 -7.93 24.24
N GLY A 85 25.19 -7.70 23.73
CA GLY A 85 25.85 -8.65 22.88
C GLY A 85 25.08 -8.90 21.59
N ASP A 86 24.71 -10.15 21.38
CA ASP A 86 23.94 -10.61 20.21
C ASP A 86 22.45 -10.84 20.51
N ARG A 87 21.91 -10.27 21.61
CA ARG A 87 20.53 -10.55 22.03
C ARG A 87 19.72 -9.29 22.33
N ALA A 88 18.47 -9.27 21.84
CA ALA A 88 17.48 -8.27 22.23
C ALA A 88 16.88 -8.61 23.60
N LEU A 89 16.93 -7.64 24.52
CA LEU A 89 16.47 -7.80 25.91
C LEU A 89 15.15 -7.09 26.19
N GLY A 90 14.75 -6.12 25.37
CA GLY A 90 13.56 -5.33 25.58
C GLY A 90 13.51 -4.09 24.68
N VAL A 91 12.68 -3.14 25.05
CA VAL A 91 12.54 -1.85 24.35
C VAL A 91 12.42 -0.69 25.33
N HIS A 92 12.89 0.47 24.88
CA HIS A 92 12.62 1.75 25.52
C HIS A 92 11.51 2.47 24.78
N TYR A 93 10.50 2.96 25.51
CA TYR A 93 9.44 3.75 24.93
C TYR A 93 9.13 5.00 25.76
N ARG A 94 8.66 6.04 25.10
CA ARG A 94 8.24 7.30 25.70
C ARG A 94 6.72 7.34 25.85
N GLN A 95 6.28 7.72 27.04
CA GLN A 95 4.91 8.14 27.35
C GLN A 95 4.92 9.50 28.04
N ARG A 96 3.74 10.04 28.37
CA ARG A 96 3.64 11.34 29.09
C ARG A 96 4.49 11.42 30.35
N ALA A 97 4.64 10.31 31.07
CA ALA A 97 5.41 10.22 32.31
C ALA A 97 6.95 10.15 32.10
N GLY A 98 7.44 10.08 30.87
CA GLY A 98 8.85 9.98 30.53
C GLY A 98 9.23 8.73 29.78
N LEU A 99 10.52 8.38 29.81
CA LEU A 99 11.08 7.19 29.18
C LEU A 99 10.89 5.97 30.13
N VAL A 100 10.39 4.89 29.58
CA VAL A 100 10.12 3.63 30.29
C VAL A 100 10.83 2.50 29.56
N HIS A 101 11.42 1.57 30.32
CA HIS A 101 11.96 0.32 29.79
C HIS A 101 11.00 -0.84 30.09
N VAL A 102 10.84 -1.75 29.09
CA VAL A 102 10.16 -3.02 29.28
C VAL A 102 11.01 -4.16 28.73
N GLY A 103 11.31 -5.14 29.58
CA GLY A 103 12.08 -6.32 29.20
C GLY A 103 11.25 -7.35 28.46
N ALA A 104 11.88 -8.07 27.55
CA ALA A 104 11.32 -9.19 26.82
C ALA A 104 11.91 -10.52 27.32
N SER A 105 11.06 -11.43 27.81
CA SER A 105 11.50 -12.74 28.28
C SER A 105 11.78 -13.73 27.14
N ARG A 106 11.17 -13.55 25.98
CA ARG A 106 11.35 -14.39 24.81
C ARG A 106 11.98 -13.62 23.67
N GLU A 107 11.24 -12.70 23.05
CA GLU A 107 11.68 -11.94 21.90
C GLU A 107 10.95 -10.59 21.80
N VAL A 108 11.57 -9.68 21.05
CA VAL A 108 11.00 -8.42 20.58
C VAL A 108 10.58 -8.60 19.13
N ILE A 109 9.37 -8.19 18.78
CA ILE A 109 8.85 -8.26 17.41
C ILE A 109 8.55 -6.85 16.95
N LEU A 110 9.28 -6.38 15.94
CA LEU A 110 9.03 -5.10 15.30
C LEU A 110 7.94 -5.25 14.24
N SER A 111 6.89 -4.44 14.34
CA SER A 111 5.81 -4.35 13.36
C SER A 111 5.45 -2.89 13.13
N ALA A 112 6.47 -2.03 13.03
CA ALA A 112 6.33 -0.59 12.90
C ALA A 112 6.25 -0.11 11.42
N GLY A 113 6.18 -1.05 10.48
CA GLY A 113 6.08 -0.81 9.04
C GLY A 113 7.41 -0.45 8.40
N ALA A 114 7.36 -0.25 7.07
CA ALA A 114 8.54 -0.02 6.24
C ALA A 114 9.37 1.22 6.63
N ILE A 115 8.81 2.11 7.43
CA ILE A 115 9.50 3.32 7.91
C ILE A 115 9.94 3.15 9.36
N GLY A 116 9.04 2.68 10.24
CA GLY A 116 9.32 2.62 11.67
C GLY A 116 10.30 1.51 12.07
N SER A 117 10.19 0.32 11.46
CA SER A 117 11.05 -0.82 11.81
C SER A 117 12.52 -0.59 11.49
N PRO A 118 12.93 -0.18 10.26
CA PRO A 118 14.32 0.14 9.97
C PRO A 118 14.82 1.35 10.79
N HIS A 119 13.97 2.36 11.02
CA HIS A 119 14.33 3.51 11.84
C HIS A 119 14.70 3.11 13.27
N LEU A 120 13.92 2.21 13.89
CA LEU A 120 14.21 1.69 15.22
C LEU A 120 15.49 0.84 15.24
N LEU A 121 15.76 0.04 14.22
CA LEU A 121 17.01 -0.71 14.10
C LEU A 121 18.22 0.23 14.03
N LEU A 122 18.18 1.26 13.18
CA LEU A 122 19.24 2.26 13.06
C LEU A 122 19.49 2.99 14.38
N LEU A 123 18.44 3.50 15.04
CA LEU A 123 18.53 4.15 16.34
C LEU A 123 19.09 3.24 17.43
N SER A 124 18.96 1.93 17.27
CA SER A 124 19.45 0.90 18.20
C SER A 124 20.83 0.37 17.82
N GLY A 125 21.54 1.03 16.91
CA GLY A 125 22.88 0.63 16.50
C GLY A 125 22.93 -0.61 15.59
N VAL A 126 21.85 -0.92 14.89
CA VAL A 126 21.77 -2.01 13.91
C VAL A 126 21.61 -1.42 12.52
N GLY A 127 22.64 -1.48 11.70
CA GLY A 127 22.59 -0.87 10.36
C GLY A 127 23.95 -0.71 9.71
N PRO A 128 24.03 0.10 8.63
CA PRO A 128 25.28 0.42 7.96
C PRO A 128 26.26 1.15 8.90
N GLU A 129 27.49 0.68 8.95
CA GLU A 129 28.50 1.18 9.90
C GLU A 129 28.79 2.67 9.73
N ASP A 130 28.93 3.12 8.48
CA ASP A 130 29.22 4.53 8.18
C ASP A 130 28.09 5.46 8.63
N GLU A 131 26.84 5.08 8.39
CA GLU A 131 25.67 5.85 8.83
C GLU A 131 25.56 5.93 10.36
N LEU A 132 25.76 4.81 11.05
CA LEU A 132 25.75 4.78 12.52
C LEU A 132 26.84 5.69 13.10
N ARG A 133 28.05 5.64 12.55
CA ARG A 133 29.19 6.48 12.97
C ARG A 133 28.94 7.96 12.68
N GLU A 134 28.37 8.31 11.52
CA GLU A 134 28.03 9.68 11.18
C GLU A 134 27.13 10.31 12.24
N HIS A 135 26.21 9.54 12.80
CA HIS A 135 25.30 9.97 13.85
C HIS A 135 25.81 9.74 15.28
N GLY A 136 27.07 9.28 15.46
CA GLY A 136 27.64 9.04 16.78
C GLY A 136 27.03 7.84 17.52
N ILE A 137 26.37 6.92 16.80
CA ILE A 137 25.79 5.70 17.33
C ILE A 137 26.83 4.60 17.29
N ALA A 138 27.13 3.98 18.44
CA ALA A 138 28.00 2.82 18.48
C ALA A 138 27.28 1.62 17.82
N PRO A 139 27.92 0.95 16.84
CA PRO A 139 27.31 -0.22 16.23
C PRO A 139 27.17 -1.39 17.22
N ASN A 140 25.95 -1.85 17.42
CA ASN A 140 25.68 -3.15 18.05
C ASN A 140 25.84 -4.28 17.04
N LEU A 141 25.40 -4.03 15.79
CA LEU A 141 25.55 -4.94 14.67
C LEU A 141 25.68 -4.18 13.36
N VAL A 142 26.70 -4.48 12.57
CA VAL A 142 26.81 -3.97 11.19
C VAL A 142 25.93 -4.80 10.27
N LEU A 143 24.86 -4.20 9.77
CA LEU A 143 23.86 -4.84 8.91
C LEU A 143 23.49 -3.89 7.76
N PRO A 144 24.22 -3.90 6.63
CA PRO A 144 24.14 -2.87 5.58
C PRO A 144 22.76 -2.73 4.92
N GLY A 145 21.96 -3.79 4.92
CA GLY A 145 20.64 -3.80 4.31
C GLY A 145 19.56 -3.01 5.06
N VAL A 146 19.80 -2.61 6.32
CA VAL A 146 18.82 -1.84 7.08
C VAL A 146 18.62 -0.46 6.43
N GLY A 147 17.37 -0.14 6.11
CA GLY A 147 16.98 1.07 5.40
C GLY A 147 17.18 1.03 3.89
N ALA A 148 17.94 0.09 3.34
CA ALA A 148 18.10 -0.09 1.90
C ALA A 148 16.86 -0.70 1.24
N ASN A 149 16.87 -0.78 -0.11
CA ASN A 149 15.82 -1.44 -0.89
C ASN A 149 14.39 -0.85 -0.67
N LEU A 150 14.28 0.42 -0.30
CA LEU A 150 12.99 1.10 -0.17
C LEU A 150 12.28 1.10 -1.52
N MET A 151 11.07 0.57 -1.54
CA MET A 151 10.20 0.48 -2.71
C MET A 151 8.85 1.09 -2.39
N ASP A 152 8.16 1.57 -3.43
CA ASP A 152 6.79 2.06 -3.34
C ASP A 152 6.10 1.96 -4.70
N HIS A 153 4.79 2.02 -4.74
CA HIS A 153 4.03 2.24 -5.96
C HIS A 153 3.76 3.71 -6.15
N LEU A 154 3.99 4.19 -7.38
CA LEU A 154 3.55 5.51 -7.83
C LEU A 154 2.30 5.37 -8.69
N GLU A 155 1.46 6.39 -8.65
CA GLU A 155 0.30 6.50 -9.52
C GLU A 155 0.12 7.92 -10.05
N VAL A 156 -0.59 8.05 -11.17
CA VAL A 156 -1.13 9.31 -11.67
C VAL A 156 -2.63 9.15 -11.88
N TYR A 157 -3.35 10.26 -11.88
CA TYR A 157 -4.79 10.28 -12.13
C TYR A 157 -5.06 10.71 -13.57
N VAL A 158 -5.72 9.84 -14.34
CA VAL A 158 -6.32 10.21 -15.62
C VAL A 158 -7.77 10.57 -15.32
N GLN A 159 -8.14 11.82 -15.56
CA GLN A 159 -9.40 12.41 -15.13
C GLN A 159 -10.22 12.91 -16.30
N GLN A 160 -11.52 12.64 -16.26
CA GLN A 160 -12.50 13.04 -17.26
C GLN A 160 -13.62 13.81 -16.61
N SER A 161 -14.10 14.90 -17.22
CA SER A 161 -15.34 15.52 -16.79
C SER A 161 -16.52 14.61 -17.14
N CYS A 162 -17.58 14.65 -16.32
CA CYS A 162 -18.78 13.85 -16.53
C CYS A 162 -19.94 14.76 -16.93
N VAL A 163 -20.56 14.49 -18.10
CA VAL A 163 -21.68 15.29 -18.60
C VAL A 163 -23.01 14.93 -17.95
N GLU A 164 -23.09 13.73 -17.36
CA GLU A 164 -24.27 13.24 -16.65
C GLU A 164 -24.13 13.44 -15.14
N PRO A 165 -25.22 13.70 -14.39
CA PRO A 165 -25.19 14.00 -12.97
C PRO A 165 -25.07 12.75 -12.08
N VAL A 166 -24.18 11.83 -12.41
CA VAL A 166 -24.01 10.51 -11.75
C VAL A 166 -22.75 10.40 -10.91
N SER A 167 -21.87 11.38 -11.00
CA SER A 167 -20.60 11.39 -10.27
C SER A 167 -20.80 11.62 -8.77
N LEU A 168 -19.90 11.06 -7.95
CA LEU A 168 -19.88 11.30 -6.51
C LEU A 168 -19.46 12.74 -6.14
N ASN A 169 -18.90 13.52 -7.05
CA ASN A 169 -18.51 14.91 -6.80
C ASN A 169 -19.64 15.75 -6.21
N ARG A 170 -20.90 15.49 -6.61
CA ARG A 170 -22.09 16.18 -6.08
C ARG A 170 -22.29 15.95 -4.58
N GLN A 171 -21.83 14.80 -4.09
CA GLN A 171 -21.99 14.39 -2.69
C GLN A 171 -20.83 14.86 -1.80
N LEU A 172 -19.77 15.48 -2.36
CA LEU A 172 -18.59 15.91 -1.61
C LEU A 172 -18.77 17.23 -0.87
N GLY A 173 -19.89 17.95 -1.09
CA GLY A 173 -20.23 19.14 -0.32
C GLY A 173 -20.65 18.80 1.13
N LEU A 174 -20.68 19.81 2.01
CA LEU A 174 -21.02 19.63 3.43
C LEU A 174 -22.35 18.89 3.65
N MET A 175 -23.40 19.28 2.94
CA MET A 175 -24.71 18.62 3.06
C MET A 175 -24.69 17.19 2.54
N GLY A 176 -23.98 16.92 1.44
CA GLY A 176 -23.82 15.57 0.91
C GLY A 176 -23.03 14.67 1.87
N LYS A 177 -21.92 15.15 2.41
CA LYS A 177 -21.15 14.43 3.43
C LYS A 177 -21.98 14.14 4.68
N ALA A 178 -22.79 15.10 5.14
CA ALA A 178 -23.70 14.90 6.27
C ALA A 178 -24.77 13.83 5.96
N ALA A 179 -25.38 13.87 4.76
CA ALA A 179 -26.36 12.86 4.33
C ALA A 179 -25.73 11.45 4.23
N ILE A 180 -24.52 11.33 3.66
CA ILE A 180 -23.76 10.07 3.64
C ILE A 180 -23.52 9.56 5.06
N GLY A 181 -23.03 10.43 5.96
CA GLY A 181 -22.76 10.07 7.35
C GLY A 181 -24.01 9.61 8.10
N LEU A 182 -25.14 10.33 7.97
CA LEU A 182 -26.42 9.96 8.59
C LEU A 182 -26.94 8.61 8.07
N ARG A 183 -26.91 8.41 6.76
CA ARG A 183 -27.32 7.14 6.16
C ARG A 183 -26.44 5.99 6.67
N TRP A 184 -25.12 6.19 6.69
CA TRP A 184 -24.21 5.17 7.20
C TRP A 184 -24.40 4.89 8.69
N LEU A 185 -24.63 5.90 9.52
CA LEU A 185 -24.91 5.72 10.95
C LEU A 185 -26.19 4.91 11.17
N ALA A 186 -27.25 5.17 10.38
CA ALA A 186 -28.54 4.52 10.52
C ALA A 186 -28.56 3.09 9.94
N THR A 187 -27.90 2.85 8.82
CA THR A 187 -28.10 1.62 8.03
C THR A 187 -26.81 0.87 7.67
N ARG A 188 -25.64 1.47 7.88
CA ARG A 188 -24.34 0.92 7.43
C ARG A 188 -24.30 0.66 5.91
N THR A 189 -25.00 1.45 5.12
CA THR A 189 -25.10 1.31 3.66
C THR A 189 -24.81 2.62 2.92
N GLY A 190 -24.75 2.56 1.59
CA GLY A 190 -24.52 3.71 0.70
C GLY A 190 -23.06 4.10 0.62
N ALA A 191 -22.78 5.32 0.15
CA ALA A 191 -21.44 5.80 -0.12
C ALA A 191 -20.49 5.78 1.10
N GLY A 192 -21.01 5.84 2.34
CA GLY A 192 -20.19 5.71 3.55
C GLY A 192 -19.75 4.27 3.90
N ALA A 193 -20.26 3.27 3.18
CA ALA A 193 -20.00 1.85 3.44
C ALA A 193 -19.00 1.20 2.48
N THR A 194 -18.37 1.97 1.61
CA THR A 194 -17.42 1.51 0.59
C THR A 194 -16.18 2.40 0.57
N ASN A 195 -15.10 1.89 -0.04
CA ASN A 195 -13.90 2.68 -0.32
C ASN A 195 -13.97 3.44 -1.66
N HIS A 196 -15.06 3.31 -2.40
CA HIS A 196 -15.33 3.87 -3.73
C HIS A 196 -14.48 3.35 -4.90
N PHE A 197 -13.48 2.51 -4.67
CA PHE A 197 -12.72 1.82 -5.69
C PHE A 197 -13.30 0.42 -5.90
N GLU A 198 -14.49 0.36 -6.51
CA GLU A 198 -15.22 -0.91 -6.66
C GLU A 198 -14.93 -1.62 -7.98
N ALA A 199 -14.30 -0.92 -8.95
CA ALA A 199 -13.88 -1.47 -10.23
C ALA A 199 -12.43 -1.13 -10.53
N GLY A 200 -11.74 -2.06 -11.20
CA GLY A 200 -10.36 -1.88 -11.60
C GLY A 200 -9.88 -2.99 -12.49
N GLY A 201 -8.57 -3.07 -12.68
CA GLY A 201 -7.99 -4.10 -13.52
C GLY A 201 -6.48 -4.12 -13.52
N PHE A 202 -5.93 -5.16 -14.12
CA PHE A 202 -4.51 -5.36 -14.31
C PHE A 202 -4.19 -5.65 -15.77
N VAL A 203 -3.23 -4.93 -16.33
CA VAL A 203 -2.79 -5.11 -17.72
C VAL A 203 -1.28 -5.15 -17.81
N ARG A 204 -0.77 -5.67 -18.92
CA ARG A 204 0.64 -5.63 -19.25
C ARG A 204 0.96 -4.38 -20.04
N SER A 205 2.07 -3.72 -19.73
CA SER A 205 2.59 -2.62 -20.55
C SER A 205 2.99 -3.09 -21.94
N HIS A 206 3.50 -4.32 -22.06
CA HIS A 206 3.77 -4.97 -23.33
C HIS A 206 3.51 -6.48 -23.29
N PRO A 207 3.26 -7.15 -24.44
CA PRO A 207 2.81 -8.56 -24.49
C PRO A 207 3.80 -9.58 -23.93
N GLY A 208 5.11 -9.27 -23.92
CA GLY A 208 6.18 -10.19 -23.50
C GLY A 208 6.32 -10.38 -21.99
N LEU A 209 5.60 -9.63 -21.16
CA LEU A 209 5.69 -9.76 -19.71
C LEU A 209 5.00 -11.01 -19.19
N ALA A 210 5.60 -11.67 -18.20
CA ALA A 210 5.02 -12.85 -17.56
C ALA A 210 3.73 -12.51 -16.80
N SER A 211 3.70 -11.36 -16.10
CA SER A 211 2.57 -10.87 -15.30
C SER A 211 2.18 -9.45 -15.70
N PRO A 212 0.97 -9.00 -15.37
CA PRO A 212 0.61 -7.57 -15.47
C PRO A 212 1.56 -6.71 -14.64
N ASP A 213 1.81 -5.50 -15.10
CA ASP A 213 2.68 -4.51 -14.44
C ASP A 213 2.04 -3.13 -14.34
N ILE A 214 0.78 -3.00 -14.75
CA ILE A 214 -0.05 -1.80 -14.60
C ILE A 214 -1.34 -2.18 -13.87
N GLN A 215 -1.67 -1.44 -12.81
CA GLN A 215 -2.94 -1.53 -12.10
C GLN A 215 -3.82 -0.31 -12.41
N PHE A 216 -5.12 -0.55 -12.48
CA PHE A 216 -6.17 0.45 -12.64
C PHE A 216 -7.10 0.43 -11.44
N HIS A 217 -7.29 1.58 -10.80
CA HIS A 217 -8.33 1.78 -9.78
C HIS A 217 -9.29 2.86 -10.26
N PHE A 218 -10.51 2.48 -10.57
CA PHE A 218 -11.52 3.41 -11.07
C PHE A 218 -12.30 4.05 -9.92
N LEU A 219 -12.43 5.36 -9.97
CA LEU A 219 -13.19 6.17 -9.01
C LEU A 219 -14.27 6.98 -9.75
N PRO A 220 -15.57 6.86 -9.39
CA PRO A 220 -16.65 7.64 -10.01
C PRO A 220 -16.71 9.07 -9.45
N ALA A 221 -15.57 9.72 -9.31
CA ALA A 221 -15.38 11.11 -8.92
C ALA A 221 -14.06 11.63 -9.49
N ALA A 222 -13.96 12.91 -9.82
CA ALA A 222 -12.68 13.57 -10.10
C ALA A 222 -12.29 14.42 -8.89
N VAL A 223 -11.20 14.00 -8.24
CA VAL A 223 -10.68 14.64 -7.02
C VAL A 223 -9.16 14.81 -7.13
N SER A 224 -8.62 15.81 -6.44
CA SER A 224 -7.18 15.95 -6.24
C SER A 224 -6.71 14.99 -5.15
N TYR A 225 -5.41 14.80 -5.04
CA TYR A 225 -4.79 13.90 -4.07
C TYR A 225 -5.17 14.17 -2.61
N ASP A 226 -5.37 15.44 -2.25
CA ASP A 226 -5.85 15.86 -0.92
C ASP A 226 -7.36 15.63 -0.71
N GLY A 227 -8.05 15.01 -1.67
CA GLY A 227 -9.49 14.77 -1.65
C GLY A 227 -10.32 16.00 -1.97
N SER A 228 -9.72 17.13 -2.37
CA SER A 228 -10.43 18.30 -2.89
C SER A 228 -10.92 18.02 -4.31
N ARG A 229 -11.80 18.88 -4.83
CA ARG A 229 -12.27 18.74 -6.22
C ARG A 229 -11.17 19.07 -7.20
N ALA A 230 -10.90 18.19 -8.15
CA ALA A 230 -9.93 18.42 -9.22
C ALA A 230 -10.42 19.50 -10.20
N ALA A 231 -11.74 19.61 -10.39
CA ALA A 231 -12.38 20.62 -11.25
C ALA A 231 -13.74 21.01 -10.71
N ALA A 232 -14.28 22.15 -11.18
CA ALA A 232 -15.66 22.51 -10.93
C ALA A 232 -16.57 21.58 -11.73
N GLY A 233 -17.47 20.85 -11.06
CA GLY A 233 -18.46 19.98 -11.71
C GLY A 233 -18.31 18.50 -11.40
N ASP A 234 -18.95 17.71 -12.22
CA ASP A 234 -18.93 16.25 -12.16
C ASP A 234 -17.73 15.69 -12.93
N GLY A 235 -17.20 14.56 -12.48
CA GLY A 235 -16.11 13.88 -13.14
C GLY A 235 -15.91 12.47 -12.64
N PHE A 236 -15.03 11.74 -13.29
CA PHE A 236 -14.54 10.43 -12.87
C PHE A 236 -13.05 10.31 -13.20
N GLN A 237 -12.39 9.37 -12.59
CA GLN A 237 -10.96 9.16 -12.77
C GLN A 237 -10.55 7.71 -12.65
N VAL A 238 -9.40 7.41 -13.19
CA VAL A 238 -8.70 6.16 -12.92
C VAL A 238 -7.29 6.49 -12.42
N HIS A 239 -6.89 5.81 -11.36
CA HIS A 239 -5.51 5.81 -10.87
C HIS A 239 -4.75 4.73 -11.61
N VAL A 240 -3.63 5.08 -12.18
CA VAL A 240 -2.79 4.14 -12.95
C VAL A 240 -1.32 4.35 -12.64
N GLY A 241 -0.58 3.25 -12.58
CA GLY A 241 0.86 3.32 -12.33
C GLY A 241 1.56 1.97 -12.48
N PRO A 242 2.91 1.98 -12.51
CA PRO A 242 3.72 0.78 -12.57
C PRO A 242 3.68 0.02 -11.24
N MET A 243 3.42 -1.29 -11.30
CA MET A 243 3.41 -2.16 -10.13
C MET A 243 4.76 -2.82 -9.84
N LEU A 244 5.63 -2.91 -10.84
CA LEU A 244 6.90 -3.64 -10.74
C LEU A 244 8.08 -2.72 -11.08
N SER A 245 8.14 -1.55 -10.43
CA SER A 245 9.26 -0.63 -10.60
C SER A 245 10.59 -1.27 -10.20
N PRO A 246 11.63 -1.18 -11.04
CA PRO A 246 12.97 -1.61 -10.70
C PRO A 246 13.71 -0.63 -9.78
N THR A 247 13.18 0.58 -9.62
CA THR A 247 13.78 1.64 -8.82
C THR A 247 13.86 1.23 -7.34
N ARG A 248 14.97 1.57 -6.72
CA ARG A 248 15.21 1.35 -5.28
C ARG A 248 15.68 2.62 -4.64
N GLY A 249 15.10 2.89 -3.48
CA GLY A 249 15.44 3.99 -2.62
C GLY A 249 16.04 3.54 -1.30
N ARG A 250 16.10 4.47 -0.36
CA ARG A 250 16.70 4.27 0.95
C ARG A 250 15.99 5.10 2.02
N LEU A 251 15.91 4.52 3.22
CA LEU A 251 15.64 5.23 4.46
C LEU A 251 16.96 5.43 5.22
N SER A 252 17.19 6.62 5.76
CA SER A 252 18.36 6.93 6.59
C SER A 252 17.99 7.81 7.79
N LEU A 253 18.83 7.86 8.79
CA LEU A 253 18.65 8.74 9.94
C LEU A 253 18.75 10.22 9.52
N ARG A 254 17.90 11.05 10.11
CA ARG A 254 18.06 12.51 10.08
C ARG A 254 18.94 12.99 11.23
N ASN A 255 18.76 12.39 12.39
CA ASN A 255 19.48 12.61 13.64
C ASN A 255 19.14 11.46 14.62
N THR A 256 19.60 11.54 15.85
CA THR A 256 19.38 10.54 16.90
C THR A 256 18.12 10.75 17.74
N ASP A 257 17.31 11.76 17.46
CA ASP A 257 16.01 11.95 18.14
C ASP A 257 14.99 10.93 17.58
N PRO A 258 14.50 10.01 18.40
CA PRO A 258 13.54 8.98 17.95
C PRO A 258 12.17 9.55 17.54
N LEU A 259 11.90 10.82 17.86
CA LEU A 259 10.68 11.50 17.42
C LEU A 259 10.86 12.27 16.11
N ALA A 260 12.09 12.44 15.63
CA ALA A 260 12.35 13.05 14.34
C ALA A 260 12.08 12.04 13.23
N ALA A 261 11.33 12.43 12.20
CA ALA A 261 11.10 11.58 11.04
C ALA A 261 12.44 11.27 10.34
N PRO A 262 12.69 10.02 9.89
CA PRO A 262 13.87 9.68 9.11
C PRO A 262 13.89 10.43 7.76
N ARG A 263 15.01 10.36 7.06
CA ARG A 263 15.09 10.76 5.65
C ARG A 263 14.57 9.63 4.79
N LEU A 264 13.70 9.95 3.85
CA LEU A 264 13.18 9.00 2.86
C LEU A 264 13.63 9.47 1.48
N ASP A 265 14.45 8.70 0.84
CA ASP A 265 14.81 8.87 -0.55
C ASP A 265 14.28 7.66 -1.32
N PHE A 266 13.16 7.84 -1.98
CA PHE A 266 12.55 6.79 -2.79
C PHE A 266 13.25 6.62 -4.13
N ASN A 267 14.04 7.61 -4.57
CA ASN A 267 14.71 7.61 -5.86
C ASN A 267 13.73 7.38 -7.04
N TYR A 268 12.50 7.90 -6.91
CA TYR A 268 11.43 7.67 -7.88
C TYR A 268 11.84 8.01 -9.31
N MET A 269 11.36 7.21 -10.27
CA MET A 269 11.55 7.43 -11.71
C MET A 269 13.01 7.44 -12.19
N ALA A 270 13.95 6.89 -11.38
CA ALA A 270 15.35 6.79 -11.76
C ALA A 270 15.60 5.82 -12.93
N ASP A 271 14.73 4.85 -13.11
CA ASP A 271 14.79 3.92 -14.25
C ASP A 271 13.85 4.37 -15.38
N THR A 272 14.35 4.35 -16.61
CA THR A 272 13.60 4.77 -17.81
C THR A 272 12.36 3.91 -18.05
N ARG A 273 12.36 2.65 -17.61
CA ARG A 273 11.22 1.73 -17.71
C ARG A 273 9.99 2.24 -16.99
N ASP A 274 10.14 2.93 -15.84
CA ASP A 274 9.02 3.50 -15.11
C ASP A 274 8.27 4.54 -15.95
N TRP A 275 9.01 5.40 -16.69
CA TRP A 275 8.42 6.38 -17.60
C TRP A 275 7.65 5.74 -18.74
N GLU A 276 8.20 4.67 -19.34
CA GLU A 276 7.55 3.94 -20.43
C GLU A 276 6.25 3.27 -19.98
N VAL A 277 6.27 2.66 -18.78
CA VAL A 277 5.08 2.02 -18.19
C VAL A 277 4.02 3.07 -17.87
N PHE A 278 4.38 4.21 -17.31
CA PHE A 278 3.43 5.30 -17.03
C PHE A 278 2.79 5.85 -18.31
N ARG A 279 3.59 6.17 -19.35
CA ARG A 279 3.05 6.62 -20.63
C ARG A 279 2.07 5.62 -21.22
N THR A 280 2.42 4.34 -21.16
CA THR A 280 1.54 3.24 -21.60
C THR A 280 0.27 3.17 -20.79
N ALA A 281 0.35 3.31 -19.47
CA ALA A 281 -0.80 3.29 -18.56
C ALA A 281 -1.78 4.44 -18.86
N ILE A 282 -1.28 5.66 -19.06
CA ILE A 282 -2.10 6.82 -19.42
C ILE A 282 -2.80 6.60 -20.77
N ARG A 283 -2.07 6.13 -21.80
CA ARG A 283 -2.64 5.85 -23.11
C ARG A 283 -3.73 4.78 -23.05
N LYS A 284 -3.51 3.71 -22.31
CA LYS A 284 -4.53 2.67 -22.10
C LYS A 284 -5.76 3.19 -21.35
N ALA A 285 -5.57 4.08 -20.37
CA ALA A 285 -6.69 4.73 -19.69
C ALA A 285 -7.53 5.57 -20.68
N ARG A 286 -6.88 6.37 -21.54
CA ARG A 286 -7.54 7.14 -22.58
C ARG A 286 -8.26 6.25 -23.62
N GLU A 287 -7.63 5.13 -24.01
CA GLU A 287 -8.25 4.13 -24.89
C GLU A 287 -9.55 3.59 -24.34
N ILE A 288 -9.57 3.25 -23.03
CA ILE A 288 -10.78 2.79 -22.35
C ILE A 288 -11.82 3.92 -22.24
N PHE A 289 -11.41 5.14 -21.89
CA PHE A 289 -12.33 6.27 -21.73
C PHE A 289 -12.99 6.71 -23.04
N ALA A 290 -12.35 6.46 -24.17
CA ALA A 290 -12.87 6.76 -25.51
C ALA A 290 -13.93 5.75 -26.00
N GLN A 291 -14.12 4.60 -25.32
CA GLN A 291 -15.06 3.57 -25.76
C GLN A 291 -16.52 4.01 -25.58
N PRO A 292 -17.45 3.52 -26.43
CA PRO A 292 -18.85 3.93 -26.45
C PRO A 292 -19.56 3.89 -25.09
N SER A 293 -19.31 2.85 -24.29
CA SER A 293 -19.96 2.68 -22.97
C SER A 293 -19.61 3.80 -21.99
N LEU A 294 -18.40 4.36 -22.03
CA LEU A 294 -18.00 5.51 -21.21
C LEU A 294 -18.17 6.84 -21.93
N ALA A 295 -18.03 6.90 -23.26
CA ALA A 295 -18.06 8.13 -24.05
C ALA A 295 -19.37 8.91 -23.83
N ARG A 296 -20.50 8.23 -23.60
CA ARG A 296 -21.79 8.89 -23.30
C ARG A 296 -21.78 9.69 -21.99
N PHE A 297 -20.89 9.37 -21.05
CA PHE A 297 -20.72 10.09 -19.79
C PHE A 297 -19.59 11.12 -19.86
N SER A 298 -18.70 11.00 -20.85
CA SER A 298 -17.46 11.75 -20.93
C SER A 298 -17.67 13.14 -21.53
N GLY A 299 -17.19 14.16 -20.83
CA GLY A 299 -16.92 15.50 -21.36
C GLY A 299 -15.44 15.67 -21.65
N PRO A 300 -14.87 16.88 -21.64
CA PRO A 300 -13.46 17.13 -21.83
C PRO A 300 -12.57 16.43 -20.79
N GLU A 301 -11.38 15.98 -21.23
CA GLU A 301 -10.35 15.46 -20.32
C GLU A 301 -9.87 16.58 -19.38
N ILE A 302 -9.79 16.29 -18.09
CA ILE A 302 -9.32 17.22 -17.05
C ILE A 302 -7.81 17.07 -16.86
N ALA A 303 -7.32 15.82 -16.72
CA ALA A 303 -5.92 15.49 -16.54
C ALA A 303 -5.58 14.17 -17.23
N PRO A 304 -4.42 14.10 -17.88
CA PRO A 304 -3.37 15.11 -18.08
C PRO A 304 -3.77 16.31 -18.94
N GLY A 305 -4.90 16.27 -19.64
CA GLY A 305 -5.40 17.27 -20.55
C GLY A 305 -5.06 16.95 -22.02
N PRO A 306 -5.86 17.44 -22.98
CA PRO A 306 -5.78 17.07 -24.38
C PRO A 306 -4.43 17.44 -25.04
N ASP A 307 -3.74 18.46 -24.51
CA ASP A 307 -2.44 18.90 -25.05
C ASP A 307 -1.28 17.97 -24.64
N ALA A 308 -1.48 17.08 -23.69
CA ALA A 308 -0.46 16.13 -23.22
C ALA A 308 -0.52 14.83 -24.04
N ASP A 309 -0.16 14.90 -25.35
CA ASP A 309 -0.23 13.76 -26.26
C ASP A 309 1.15 13.15 -26.59
N SER A 310 2.21 13.97 -26.65
CA SER A 310 3.57 13.50 -26.89
C SER A 310 4.17 12.85 -25.64
N ASP A 311 5.19 11.98 -25.82
CA ASP A 311 5.95 11.40 -24.70
C ASP A 311 6.50 12.49 -23.77
N ALA A 312 7.08 13.55 -24.31
CA ALA A 312 7.63 14.66 -23.54
C ALA A 312 6.56 15.40 -22.70
N ALA A 313 5.35 15.57 -23.27
CA ALA A 313 4.25 16.20 -22.54
C ALA A 313 3.71 15.28 -21.43
N LEU A 314 3.60 13.97 -21.69
CA LEU A 314 3.25 12.98 -20.67
C LEU A 314 4.30 12.91 -19.58
N ASP A 315 5.59 12.89 -19.92
CA ASP A 315 6.68 12.90 -18.92
C ASP A 315 6.62 14.16 -18.04
N SER A 316 6.35 15.30 -18.63
CA SER A 316 6.16 16.55 -17.89
C SER A 316 4.94 16.50 -16.95
N PHE A 317 3.87 15.85 -17.34
CA PHE A 317 2.70 15.62 -16.49
C PHE A 317 3.03 14.65 -15.37
N ILE A 318 3.63 13.50 -15.65
CA ILE A 318 4.03 12.48 -14.68
C ILE A 318 4.95 13.10 -13.62
N ALA A 319 6.00 13.83 -14.05
CA ALA A 319 6.95 14.47 -13.14
C ALA A 319 6.29 15.44 -12.12
N ARG A 320 5.18 16.07 -12.49
CA ARG A 320 4.49 17.03 -11.62
C ARG A 320 3.35 16.43 -10.79
N ASN A 321 2.82 15.26 -11.20
CA ASN A 321 1.56 14.75 -10.67
C ASN A 321 1.65 13.30 -10.18
N ALA A 322 2.80 12.61 -10.37
CA ALA A 322 2.95 11.29 -9.79
C ALA A 322 3.02 11.37 -8.27
N GLU A 323 2.20 10.56 -7.63
CA GLU A 323 2.06 10.52 -6.18
C GLU A 323 2.26 9.08 -5.67
N SER A 324 2.67 8.96 -4.42
CA SER A 324 2.76 7.66 -3.76
C SER A 324 1.36 7.05 -3.58
N ALA A 325 1.21 5.77 -3.91
CA ALA A 325 0.02 4.99 -3.57
C ALA A 325 0.04 4.48 -2.11
N TYR A 326 0.97 4.97 -1.29
CA TYR A 326 1.18 4.58 0.12
C TYR A 326 1.49 3.10 0.33
N HIS A 327 2.35 2.57 -0.51
CA HIS A 327 2.79 1.18 -0.45
C HIS A 327 4.30 1.03 -0.12
N PRO A 328 4.90 1.77 0.85
CA PRO A 328 6.31 1.61 1.16
C PRO A 328 6.60 0.21 1.70
N CYS A 329 7.70 -0.39 1.21
CA CYS A 329 8.15 -1.72 1.64
C CYS A 329 9.64 -1.93 1.40
N GLY A 330 10.17 -3.06 1.89
CA GLY A 330 11.48 -3.59 1.50
C GLY A 330 12.68 -3.18 2.35
N THR A 331 12.53 -2.25 3.29
CA THR A 331 13.62 -1.61 4.06
C THR A 331 14.29 -2.47 5.14
N CYS A 332 13.76 -3.66 5.41
CA CYS A 332 14.36 -4.73 6.22
C CYS A 332 14.29 -6.05 5.47
N ARG A 333 14.72 -6.05 4.21
CA ARG A 333 14.53 -7.11 3.23
C ARG A 333 14.85 -8.51 3.76
N MET A 334 13.95 -9.45 3.52
CA MET A 334 14.18 -10.88 3.74
C MET A 334 15.09 -11.46 2.66
N GLY A 335 15.98 -12.36 3.02
CA GLY A 335 16.86 -13.05 2.09
C GLY A 335 17.95 -13.83 2.77
N GLU A 336 18.84 -14.44 1.94
CA GLU A 336 19.97 -15.24 2.40
C GLU A 336 21.33 -14.59 2.09
N ASP A 337 21.34 -13.56 1.24
CA ASP A 337 22.55 -12.81 0.88
C ASP A 337 23.02 -11.87 2.00
N ALA A 338 24.18 -11.23 1.79
CA ALA A 338 24.81 -10.36 2.80
C ALA A 338 24.00 -9.09 3.13
N ASP A 339 23.14 -8.63 2.20
CA ASP A 339 22.31 -7.44 2.38
C ASP A 339 20.93 -7.78 2.97
N ALA A 340 20.62 -9.05 3.22
CA ALA A 340 19.39 -9.43 3.86
C ALA A 340 19.39 -9.06 5.34
N VAL A 341 18.30 -8.40 5.79
CA VAL A 341 18.12 -7.97 7.19
C VAL A 341 17.49 -9.08 8.03
N VAL A 342 16.53 -9.80 7.47
CA VAL A 342 15.88 -10.92 8.14
C VAL A 342 15.98 -12.20 7.33
N ASP A 343 15.92 -13.32 8.04
CA ASP A 343 15.86 -14.66 7.45
C ASP A 343 14.42 -15.04 7.06
N SER A 344 14.24 -16.27 6.53
CA SER A 344 12.93 -16.80 6.12
C SER A 344 11.93 -17.02 7.27
N GLU A 345 12.40 -16.92 8.53
CA GLU A 345 11.56 -16.95 9.73
C GLU A 345 11.34 -15.55 10.33
N CYS A 346 11.64 -14.49 9.57
CA CYS A 346 11.54 -13.09 9.99
C CYS A 346 12.48 -12.69 11.14
N ARG A 347 13.48 -13.49 11.49
CA ARG A 347 14.46 -13.17 12.54
C ARG A 347 15.51 -12.21 11.99
N VAL A 348 15.86 -11.18 12.77
CA VAL A 348 16.95 -10.28 12.42
C VAL A 348 18.27 -11.06 12.49
N ARG A 349 19.00 -11.04 11.38
CA ARG A 349 20.25 -11.79 11.26
C ARG A 349 21.30 -11.23 12.20
N GLY A 350 21.90 -12.10 13.02
CA GLY A 350 22.93 -11.74 13.99
C GLY A 350 22.43 -11.18 15.32
N ILE A 351 21.12 -11.16 15.57
CA ILE A 351 20.54 -10.78 16.87
C ILE A 351 19.48 -11.81 17.28
N ASP A 352 19.74 -12.51 18.36
CA ASP A 352 18.78 -13.42 18.96
C ASP A 352 17.62 -12.69 19.62
N GLY A 353 16.43 -13.28 19.55
CA GLY A 353 15.23 -12.73 20.19
C GLY A 353 14.74 -11.43 19.56
N LEU A 354 15.04 -11.18 18.28
CA LEU A 354 14.53 -10.04 17.53
C LEU A 354 13.96 -10.47 16.18
N ARG A 355 12.73 -10.05 15.88
CA ARG A 355 12.09 -10.25 14.57
C ARG A 355 11.57 -8.93 14.00
N VAL A 356 11.42 -8.90 12.67
CA VAL A 356 10.66 -7.87 11.96
C VAL A 356 9.53 -8.56 11.20
N VAL A 357 8.29 -8.13 11.46
CA VAL A 357 7.08 -8.72 10.87
C VAL A 357 6.15 -7.62 10.38
N ASP A 358 6.46 -7.08 9.20
CA ASP A 358 5.66 -6.06 8.50
C ASP A 358 6.12 -5.96 7.04
N SER A 359 5.64 -4.96 6.29
CA SER A 359 6.00 -4.77 4.87
C SER A 359 7.47 -4.44 4.62
N SER A 360 8.24 -4.08 5.65
CA SER A 360 9.68 -3.81 5.48
C SER A 360 10.48 -5.03 5.04
N ILE A 361 9.97 -6.24 5.32
CA ILE A 361 10.70 -7.48 4.99
C ILE A 361 10.54 -7.93 3.52
N PHE A 362 9.70 -7.28 2.73
CA PHE A 362 9.46 -7.71 1.35
C PHE A 362 10.73 -7.62 0.52
N PRO A 363 11.17 -8.71 -0.14
CA PRO A 363 12.34 -8.67 -1.02
C PRO A 363 12.06 -7.91 -2.31
N HIS A 364 10.82 -7.99 -2.79
CA HIS A 364 10.28 -7.25 -3.94
C HIS A 364 8.89 -6.73 -3.59
N ILE A 365 8.54 -5.58 -4.16
CA ILE A 365 7.18 -5.07 -4.04
C ILE A 365 6.21 -6.01 -4.75
N THR A 366 5.05 -6.24 -4.17
CA THR A 366 4.04 -7.13 -4.72
C THR A 366 3.32 -6.48 -5.91
N ASN A 367 2.84 -7.28 -6.84
CA ASN A 367 2.09 -6.80 -7.99
C ASN A 367 0.64 -6.50 -7.58
N GLY A 368 0.43 -5.38 -6.93
CA GLY A 368 -0.84 -4.90 -6.36
C GLY A 368 -0.69 -4.36 -4.93
N ASN A 369 -1.81 -4.06 -4.29
CA ASN A 369 -1.84 -3.42 -2.97
C ASN A 369 -1.20 -4.27 -1.87
N LEU A 370 -0.46 -3.64 -0.94
CA LEU A 370 0.35 -4.32 0.07
C LEU A 370 -0.41 -4.82 1.30
N ASN A 371 -1.65 -4.39 1.54
CA ASN A 371 -2.35 -4.70 2.79
C ASN A 371 -2.55 -6.21 3.00
N ALA A 372 -3.10 -6.91 2.01
CA ALA A 372 -3.33 -8.34 2.11
C ALA A 372 -2.03 -9.16 2.19
N PRO A 373 -1.00 -8.91 1.36
CA PRO A 373 0.30 -9.57 1.50
C PRO A 373 0.96 -9.34 2.86
N THR A 374 0.86 -8.13 3.43
CA THR A 374 1.40 -7.84 4.77
C THR A 374 0.69 -8.65 5.86
N ILE A 375 -0.64 -8.78 5.77
CA ILE A 375 -1.41 -9.61 6.71
C ILE A 375 -1.01 -11.08 6.56
N MET A 376 -0.86 -11.58 5.33
CA MET A 376 -0.40 -12.95 5.07
C MET A 376 0.98 -13.22 5.70
N VAL A 377 1.92 -12.29 5.54
CA VAL A 377 3.24 -12.38 6.19
C VAL A 377 3.11 -12.46 7.70
N ALA A 378 2.25 -11.63 8.31
CA ALA A 378 2.04 -11.62 9.76
C ALA A 378 1.40 -12.92 10.27
N GLU A 379 0.42 -13.47 9.56
CA GLU A 379 -0.18 -14.80 9.86
C GLU A 379 0.89 -15.91 9.80
N ARG A 380 1.69 -15.91 8.72
CA ARG A 380 2.78 -16.91 8.57
C ARG A 380 3.85 -16.77 9.67
N ALA A 381 4.22 -15.54 10.00
CA ALA A 381 5.18 -15.29 11.09
C ALA A 381 4.63 -15.74 12.45
N ALA A 382 3.33 -15.53 12.71
CA ALA A 382 2.68 -16.02 13.92
C ALA A 382 2.75 -17.55 14.03
N ASP A 383 2.51 -18.28 12.95
CA ASP A 383 2.66 -19.74 12.92
C ASP A 383 4.10 -20.17 13.21
N LEU A 384 5.09 -19.50 12.63
CA LEU A 384 6.51 -19.78 12.88
C LEU A 384 6.90 -19.52 14.35
N ILE A 385 6.43 -18.43 14.95
CA ILE A 385 6.67 -18.07 16.34
C ILE A 385 6.04 -19.10 17.30
N LEU A 386 4.86 -19.60 16.95
CA LEU A 386 4.11 -20.60 17.74
C LEU A 386 4.58 -22.04 17.49
N GLY A 387 5.41 -22.29 16.48
CA GLY A 387 5.83 -23.62 16.07
C GLY A 387 4.72 -24.44 15.40
N ASN A 388 3.72 -23.77 14.82
CA ASN A 388 2.63 -24.43 14.11
C ASN A 388 3.13 -25.00 12.77
N ALA A 389 2.60 -26.14 12.40
CA ALA A 389 2.84 -26.70 11.07
C ALA A 389 2.25 -25.81 9.98
N PRO A 390 2.92 -25.68 8.81
CA PRO A 390 2.33 -24.98 7.67
C PRO A 390 0.98 -25.58 7.29
N LEU A 391 0.07 -24.71 6.82
CA LEU A 391 -1.16 -25.17 6.17
C LEU A 391 -0.80 -26.03 4.95
N ALA A 392 -1.61 -27.04 4.69
CA ALA A 392 -1.45 -27.85 3.48
C ALA A 392 -1.59 -26.94 2.23
N PRO A 393 -0.77 -27.15 1.19
CA PRO A 393 -0.93 -26.43 -0.06
C PRO A 393 -2.33 -26.68 -0.65
N GLU A 394 -3.03 -25.59 -0.97
CA GLU A 394 -4.28 -25.68 -1.73
C GLU A 394 -3.97 -25.48 -3.22
N SER A 395 -4.47 -26.36 -4.06
CA SER A 395 -4.48 -26.12 -5.51
C SER A 395 -5.61 -25.13 -5.80
N PRO A 396 -5.32 -23.95 -6.38
CA PRO A 396 -6.38 -23.03 -6.73
C PRO A 396 -7.33 -23.70 -7.74
N THR A 397 -8.59 -23.85 -7.37
CA THR A 397 -9.62 -24.32 -8.30
C THR A 397 -9.91 -23.17 -9.26
N PRO A 398 -9.80 -23.34 -10.58
CA PRO A 398 -10.24 -22.34 -11.54
C PRO A 398 -11.72 -22.05 -11.28
N ARG A 399 -12.05 -20.80 -11.00
CA ARG A 399 -13.44 -20.31 -10.94
C ARG A 399 -13.89 -19.83 -12.29
#